data_e6274bed94122d73527c5c1e96aeed79
#
_entry.id   e6274bed94122d73527c5c1e96aeed79
#
_cell.length_a   1.000
_cell.length_b   1.000
_cell.length_c   1.000
_cell.angle_alpha   90.00
_cell.angle_beta   90.00
_cell.angle_gamma   90.00
#
_symmetry.space_group_name_H-M   'P 1'
#
loop_
_entity.id
_entity.type
_entity.pdbx_description
1 polymer ?
#
loop_
_entity_poly.entity_id
_entity_poly.type
_entity_poly.pdbx_seq_one_letter_code
_entity_poly.pdbx_strand_id
1 'polypeptide(L)'
;MRGTIKAIKELVVKVQFDDNPPELNALLEVSNPNKTKLMVEHFEDNQTAFCLNLNSDLTLQTGQRVKSLEQMIEVPVGQKIVGRVLDTLGQPLDGLEALYTNIPTKAILSYSQKSDTYKVSKPEIMETGIKVIDFFTPFAKGRKVGIIGGAGVGKTVLTMELINNTSKSSSSISIFCGMGERIREGHELWLTLKDNDLLKSTALFFAQTNENPIQRSLIGLTAATAAEYFRDNDKKDILFFADNMYRYVQARNELSTVLEQVPNEGGYGATFFSDVKTLQDRLSSNDNGSITSVQTIYVPADDITDPAVQMIQHEMDSIIVLSRKVAEQGIRPAIDLNMTSSSLLTPEIVGERHYLLSVQVQALLKKYESLRSIIAIIGESELSSKDRADYNKAKQLILNFAQNLNVMTRLTGVKGEYFTLEETLKSIEEIIV
;
A
#
# COMPACT_ATOMS: atom_id res chain seq x y z
N MET A 1 -11.32 11.68 -33.83
CA MET A 1 -11.02 10.45 -34.58
C MET A 1 -12.17 9.46 -34.38
N ARG A 2 -12.49 8.66 -35.41
CA ARG A 2 -13.58 7.66 -35.36
C ARG A 2 -13.06 6.30 -35.80
N GLY A 3 -13.69 5.23 -35.33
CA GLY A 3 -13.34 3.87 -35.68
C GLY A 3 -14.52 2.90 -35.52
N THR A 4 -14.26 1.63 -35.75
CA THR A 4 -15.25 0.56 -35.70
C THR A 4 -14.68 -0.63 -34.97
N ILE A 5 -15.45 -1.25 -34.08
CA ILE A 5 -15.05 -2.49 -33.38
C ILE A 5 -15.02 -3.64 -34.39
N LYS A 6 -13.86 -4.30 -34.53
CA LYS A 6 -13.64 -5.43 -35.44
C LYS A 6 -13.68 -6.78 -34.74
N ALA A 7 -13.16 -6.85 -33.53
CA ALA A 7 -13.18 -8.05 -32.72
C ALA A 7 -13.27 -7.71 -31.23
N ILE A 8 -13.81 -8.63 -30.46
CA ILE A 8 -13.92 -8.54 -29.01
C ILE A 8 -13.47 -9.88 -28.44
N LYS A 9 -12.51 -9.82 -27.54
CA LYS A 9 -12.05 -10.97 -26.77
C LYS A 9 -11.99 -10.58 -25.30
N GLU A 10 -12.97 -11.03 -24.52
CA GLU A 10 -13.12 -10.68 -23.10
C GLU A 10 -13.09 -9.14 -22.89
N LEU A 11 -12.07 -8.63 -22.24
CA LEU A 11 -11.89 -7.21 -21.99
C LEU A 11 -11.08 -6.47 -23.07
N VAL A 12 -10.56 -7.20 -24.07
CA VAL A 12 -9.78 -6.61 -25.16
C VAL A 12 -10.68 -6.42 -26.38
N VAL A 13 -10.69 -5.19 -26.89
CA VAL A 13 -11.51 -4.77 -28.03
C VAL A 13 -10.57 -4.28 -29.15
N LYS A 14 -10.59 -4.95 -30.28
CA LYS A 14 -9.86 -4.54 -31.48
C LYS A 14 -10.67 -3.50 -32.24
N VAL A 15 -10.11 -2.29 -32.40
CA VAL A 15 -10.73 -1.17 -33.07
C VAL A 15 -9.92 -0.80 -34.30
N GLN A 16 -10.61 -0.72 -35.45
CA GLN A 16 -10.04 -0.16 -36.66
C GLN A 16 -10.52 1.28 -36.84
N PHE A 17 -9.58 2.20 -36.99
CA PHE A 17 -9.84 3.64 -37.18
C PHE A 17 -10.02 3.96 -38.65
N ASP A 18 -10.86 4.96 -38.95
CA ASP A 18 -11.10 5.45 -40.31
C ASP A 18 -9.87 6.21 -40.84
N ASP A 19 -9.12 6.88 -39.92
CA ASP A 19 -7.90 7.63 -40.14
C ASP A 19 -6.81 7.14 -39.17
N ASN A 20 -5.82 7.97 -38.86
CA ASN A 20 -4.82 7.65 -37.85
C ASN A 20 -5.47 7.37 -36.50
N PRO A 21 -4.99 6.38 -35.73
CA PRO A 21 -5.47 6.11 -34.38
C PRO A 21 -5.11 7.26 -33.43
N PRO A 22 -5.85 7.43 -32.33
CA PRO A 22 -5.48 8.37 -31.29
C PRO A 22 -4.22 7.92 -30.54
N GLU A 23 -3.71 8.78 -29.69
CA GLU A 23 -2.52 8.47 -28.89
C GLU A 23 -2.74 7.27 -27.94
N LEU A 24 -1.63 6.68 -27.51
CA LEU A 24 -1.64 5.64 -26.48
C LEU A 24 -2.34 6.16 -25.21
N ASN A 25 -3.05 5.29 -24.52
CA ASN A 25 -3.87 5.61 -23.33
C ASN A 25 -5.04 6.58 -23.57
N ALA A 26 -5.31 6.98 -24.82
CA ALA A 26 -6.47 7.81 -25.11
C ALA A 26 -7.79 7.07 -24.84
N LEU A 27 -8.77 7.82 -24.33
CA LEU A 27 -10.12 7.31 -24.11
C LEU A 27 -10.96 7.35 -25.38
N LEU A 28 -11.69 6.26 -25.62
CA LEU A 28 -12.70 6.14 -26.65
C LEU A 28 -14.06 5.96 -26.00
N GLU A 29 -15.12 6.42 -26.64
CA GLU A 29 -16.50 6.16 -26.28
C GLU A 29 -17.18 5.34 -27.39
N VAL A 30 -17.79 4.23 -27.00
CA VAL A 30 -18.57 3.40 -27.92
C VAL A 30 -19.96 4.01 -28.11
N SER A 31 -20.46 4.03 -29.35
CA SER A 31 -21.80 4.48 -29.67
C SER A 31 -22.84 3.42 -29.32
N ASN A 32 -23.00 3.13 -28.03
CA ASN A 32 -23.99 2.23 -27.46
C ASN A 32 -24.76 2.91 -26.32
N PRO A 33 -25.88 2.31 -25.82
CA PRO A 33 -26.67 2.93 -24.75
C PRO A 33 -25.88 3.21 -23.47
N ASN A 34 -24.87 2.35 -23.17
CA ASN A 34 -24.05 2.43 -21.97
C ASN A 34 -22.92 3.45 -22.09
N LYS A 35 -22.68 4.03 -23.29
CA LYS A 35 -21.54 4.92 -23.57
C LYS A 35 -20.23 4.34 -23.04
N THR A 36 -20.01 3.05 -23.32
CA THR A 36 -18.87 2.28 -22.82
C THR A 36 -17.56 2.97 -23.17
N LYS A 37 -16.68 3.07 -22.20
CA LYS A 37 -15.35 3.65 -22.38
C LYS A 37 -14.31 2.56 -22.62
N LEU A 38 -13.50 2.78 -23.65
CA LEU A 38 -12.35 1.96 -23.96
C LEU A 38 -11.09 2.83 -23.80
N MET A 39 -9.97 2.21 -23.44
CA MET A 39 -8.66 2.86 -23.40
C MET A 39 -7.75 2.20 -24.42
N VAL A 40 -7.03 2.98 -25.23
CA VAL A 40 -6.06 2.47 -26.19
C VAL A 40 -4.86 1.91 -25.42
N GLU A 41 -4.58 0.61 -25.61
CA GLU A 41 -3.48 -0.09 -24.92
C GLU A 41 -2.24 -0.22 -25.79
N HIS A 42 -2.41 -0.68 -27.03
CA HIS A 42 -1.29 -0.78 -27.99
C HIS A 42 -1.82 -0.81 -29.43
N PHE A 43 -0.92 -0.57 -30.37
CA PHE A 43 -1.25 -0.57 -31.79
C PHE A 43 -0.77 -1.87 -32.43
N GLU A 44 -1.63 -2.44 -33.30
CA GLU A 44 -1.27 -3.57 -34.17
C GLU A 44 -0.61 -3.05 -35.44
N ASP A 45 -1.18 -1.97 -35.99
CA ASP A 45 -0.71 -1.27 -37.19
C ASP A 45 -1.09 0.22 -37.15
N ASN A 46 -0.89 0.94 -38.25
CA ASN A 46 -1.15 2.37 -38.36
C ASN A 46 -2.64 2.77 -38.29
N GLN A 47 -3.56 1.81 -38.29
CA GLN A 47 -5.00 2.07 -38.25
C GLN A 47 -5.73 1.22 -37.23
N THR A 48 -5.08 0.24 -36.64
CA THR A 48 -5.70 -0.74 -35.74
C THR A 48 -5.07 -0.67 -34.36
N ALA A 49 -5.90 -0.56 -33.34
CA ALA A 49 -5.47 -0.63 -31.96
C ALA A 49 -6.24 -1.67 -31.16
N PHE A 50 -5.56 -2.26 -30.18
CA PHE A 50 -6.17 -3.01 -29.10
C PHE A 50 -6.51 -2.07 -27.96
N CYS A 51 -7.76 -2.12 -27.52
CA CYS A 51 -8.29 -1.25 -26.49
C CYS A 51 -8.83 -2.09 -25.34
N LEU A 52 -8.76 -1.55 -24.14
CA LEU A 52 -9.24 -2.17 -22.91
C LEU A 52 -10.65 -1.66 -22.57
N ASN A 53 -11.58 -2.58 -22.32
CA ASN A 53 -12.96 -2.29 -21.91
C ASN A 53 -12.99 -1.93 -20.39
N LEU A 54 -12.99 -0.65 -20.07
CA LEU A 54 -12.91 -0.16 -18.69
C LEU A 54 -14.14 -0.51 -17.85
N ASN A 55 -15.31 -0.63 -18.47
CA ASN A 55 -16.58 -0.83 -17.77
C ASN A 55 -17.00 -2.30 -17.69
N SER A 56 -16.24 -3.25 -18.24
CA SER A 56 -16.63 -4.67 -18.37
C SER A 56 -17.98 -4.86 -19.06
N ASP A 57 -18.29 -3.99 -20.00
CA ASP A 57 -19.56 -4.02 -20.72
C ASP A 57 -19.59 -5.25 -21.65
N LEU A 58 -20.43 -6.21 -21.33
CA LEU A 58 -20.64 -7.43 -22.12
C LEU A 58 -21.61 -7.22 -23.29
N THR A 59 -22.22 -6.03 -23.43
CA THR A 59 -23.15 -5.70 -24.52
C THR A 59 -22.45 -5.19 -25.77
N LEU A 60 -21.13 -5.07 -25.75
CA LEU A 60 -20.33 -4.67 -26.91
C LEU A 60 -20.48 -5.66 -28.05
N GLN A 61 -20.59 -5.12 -29.28
CA GLN A 61 -20.73 -5.92 -30.50
C GLN A 61 -19.76 -5.42 -31.58
N THR A 62 -19.34 -6.33 -32.44
CA THR A 62 -18.61 -5.99 -33.66
C THR A 62 -19.45 -5.10 -34.56
N GLY A 63 -18.81 -4.18 -35.27
CA GLY A 63 -19.49 -3.20 -36.11
C GLY A 63 -19.95 -1.94 -35.37
N GLN A 64 -19.96 -1.89 -34.05
CA GLN A 64 -20.25 -0.66 -33.31
C GLN A 64 -19.20 0.42 -33.59
N ARG A 65 -19.67 1.67 -33.69
CA ARG A 65 -18.80 2.83 -33.90
C ARG A 65 -18.21 3.29 -32.59
N VAL A 66 -16.95 3.73 -32.65
CA VAL A 66 -16.23 4.35 -31.54
C VAL A 66 -15.78 5.74 -31.93
N LYS A 67 -15.73 6.62 -30.93
CA LYS A 67 -15.23 8.00 -31.06
C LYS A 67 -14.15 8.25 -30.04
N SER A 68 -13.01 8.81 -30.45
CA SER A 68 -12.00 9.32 -29.52
C SER A 68 -12.54 10.53 -28.75
N LEU A 69 -12.29 10.55 -27.44
CA LEU A 69 -12.60 11.68 -26.59
C LEU A 69 -11.46 12.71 -26.57
N GLU A 70 -10.33 12.41 -27.24
CA GLU A 70 -9.13 13.27 -27.29
C GLU A 70 -8.59 13.63 -25.90
N GLN A 71 -8.81 12.76 -24.96
CA GLN A 71 -8.34 12.88 -23.57
C GLN A 71 -7.90 11.51 -23.04
N MET A 72 -7.06 11.50 -22.03
CA MET A 72 -6.71 10.32 -21.23
C MET A 72 -7.70 10.14 -20.07
N ILE A 73 -7.53 9.08 -19.27
CA ILE A 73 -8.26 8.94 -18.02
C ILE A 73 -7.82 10.05 -17.07
N GLU A 74 -8.73 10.94 -16.75
CA GLU A 74 -8.53 12.02 -15.77
C GLU A 74 -9.36 11.76 -14.52
N VAL A 75 -8.75 12.03 -13.37
CA VAL A 75 -9.40 11.86 -12.06
C VAL A 75 -9.41 13.18 -11.29
N PRO A 76 -10.44 13.41 -10.46
CA PRO A 76 -10.51 14.59 -9.63
C PRO A 76 -9.39 14.60 -8.60
N VAL A 77 -8.81 15.75 -8.35
CA VAL A 77 -7.74 15.97 -7.38
C VAL A 77 -8.00 17.22 -6.53
N GLY A 78 -7.21 17.43 -5.49
CA GLY A 78 -7.29 18.60 -4.62
C GLY A 78 -8.26 18.43 -3.44
N GLN A 79 -8.47 19.50 -2.67
CA GLN A 79 -9.11 19.42 -1.33
C GLN A 79 -10.51 18.80 -1.34
N LYS A 80 -11.26 18.89 -2.44
CA LYS A 80 -12.64 18.37 -2.52
C LYS A 80 -12.74 16.84 -2.54
N ILE A 81 -11.64 16.12 -2.78
CA ILE A 81 -11.62 14.65 -2.69
C ILE A 81 -11.38 14.15 -1.26
N VAL A 82 -10.94 15.01 -0.35
CA VAL A 82 -10.72 14.64 1.06
C VAL A 82 -12.09 14.37 1.70
N GLY A 83 -12.18 13.25 2.41
CA GLY A 83 -13.42 12.74 2.99
C GLY A 83 -14.27 11.89 2.05
N ARG A 84 -13.89 11.78 0.77
CA ARG A 84 -14.62 11.03 -0.25
C ARG A 84 -14.05 9.63 -0.45
N VAL A 85 -14.91 8.76 -0.96
CA VAL A 85 -14.56 7.41 -1.41
C VAL A 85 -14.76 7.35 -2.92
N LEU A 86 -13.69 7.13 -3.67
CA LEU A 86 -13.67 7.18 -5.13
C LEU A 86 -13.22 5.85 -5.73
N ASP A 87 -13.73 5.54 -6.92
CA ASP A 87 -13.27 4.43 -7.74
C ASP A 87 -12.04 4.78 -8.59
N THR A 88 -11.62 3.86 -9.43
CA THR A 88 -10.48 3.99 -10.34
C THR A 88 -10.63 5.14 -11.35
N LEU A 89 -11.85 5.46 -11.73
CA LEU A 89 -12.17 6.53 -12.67
C LEU A 89 -12.55 7.84 -11.97
N GLY A 90 -12.37 7.93 -10.65
CA GLY A 90 -12.71 9.09 -9.84
C GLY A 90 -14.21 9.25 -9.57
N GLN A 91 -15.03 8.19 -9.79
CA GLN A 91 -16.45 8.24 -9.49
C GLN A 91 -16.69 7.98 -8.00
N PRO A 92 -17.67 8.62 -7.37
CA PRO A 92 -17.93 8.40 -5.95
C PRO A 92 -18.56 7.03 -5.68
N LEU A 93 -18.04 6.37 -4.65
CA LEU A 93 -18.58 5.13 -4.07
C LEU A 93 -19.31 5.37 -2.75
N ASP A 94 -19.29 6.60 -2.23
CA ASP A 94 -19.86 7.01 -0.94
C ASP A 94 -21.35 7.38 -0.99
N GLY A 95 -21.98 7.25 -2.14
CA GLY A 95 -23.40 7.62 -2.35
C GLY A 95 -23.67 9.12 -2.40
N LEU A 96 -22.63 9.96 -2.38
CA LEU A 96 -22.74 11.39 -2.52
C LEU A 96 -22.67 11.81 -4.00
N GLU A 97 -23.01 13.07 -4.27
CA GLU A 97 -22.98 13.62 -5.63
C GLU A 97 -21.60 13.54 -6.27
N ALA A 98 -21.60 13.34 -7.59
CA ALA A 98 -20.39 13.27 -8.38
C ALA A 98 -19.61 14.60 -8.36
N LEU A 99 -18.28 14.48 -8.40
CA LEU A 99 -17.34 15.60 -8.28
C LEU A 99 -17.09 16.29 -9.64
N TYR A 100 -18.14 16.68 -10.40
CA TYR A 100 -17.96 17.16 -11.79
C TYR A 100 -17.78 18.66 -11.99
N THR A 101 -18.08 19.50 -10.99
CA THR A 101 -18.07 20.94 -11.17
C THR A 101 -16.96 21.65 -10.40
N ASN A 102 -16.13 22.43 -11.13
CA ASN A 102 -15.05 23.24 -10.56
C ASN A 102 -14.05 22.48 -9.67
N ILE A 103 -13.62 21.31 -10.12
CA ILE A 103 -12.56 20.53 -9.48
C ILE A 103 -11.44 20.35 -10.48
N PRO A 104 -10.17 20.56 -10.08
CA PRO A 104 -9.06 20.23 -10.94
C PRO A 104 -9.03 18.72 -11.19
N THR A 105 -8.75 18.35 -12.43
CA THR A 105 -8.52 16.95 -12.85
C THR A 105 -7.07 16.76 -13.27
N LYS A 106 -6.58 15.55 -13.17
CA LYS A 106 -5.25 15.19 -13.62
C LYS A 106 -5.25 13.80 -14.28
N ALA A 107 -4.53 13.67 -15.39
CA ALA A 107 -4.43 12.40 -16.09
C ALA A 107 -3.61 11.40 -15.29
N ILE A 108 -4.10 10.16 -15.14
CA ILE A 108 -3.45 9.12 -14.34
C ILE A 108 -2.23 8.49 -15.02
N LEU A 109 -2.18 8.55 -16.35
CA LEU A 109 -1.12 7.98 -17.18
C LEU A 109 -0.25 9.05 -17.87
N SER A 110 -0.34 10.31 -17.41
CA SER A 110 0.58 11.34 -17.91
C SER A 110 1.98 11.06 -17.40
N TYR A 111 2.92 10.89 -18.32
CA TYR A 111 4.35 10.91 -18.02
C TYR A 111 4.80 12.34 -17.69
N SER A 112 4.38 12.83 -16.53
CA SER A 112 5.04 13.99 -15.95
C SER A 112 6.35 13.52 -15.36
N GLN A 113 7.37 13.57 -16.18
CA GLN A 113 8.71 13.30 -15.73
C GLN A 113 9.30 14.45 -14.97
N LYS A 114 9.93 14.11 -13.99
CA LYS A 114 11.26 14.25 -13.41
C LYS A 114 11.09 14.08 -11.92
N SER A 115 11.44 12.93 -11.40
CA SER A 115 12.02 12.90 -10.07
C SER A 115 13.29 13.76 -10.15
N ASP A 116 13.15 15.06 -9.86
CA ASP A 116 14.30 15.83 -9.48
C ASP A 116 14.93 15.05 -8.33
N THR A 117 16.20 14.71 -8.48
CA THR A 117 16.96 13.91 -7.54
C THR A 117 16.73 14.46 -6.14
N TYR A 118 16.01 13.69 -5.32
CA TYR A 118 15.78 14.02 -3.93
C TYR A 118 17.15 14.26 -3.28
N LYS A 119 17.42 15.50 -2.84
CA LYS A 119 18.60 15.78 -2.02
C LYS A 119 18.43 15.00 -0.75
N VAL A 120 19.32 14.04 -0.52
CA VAL A 120 19.34 13.21 0.69
C VAL A 120 19.59 14.12 1.90
N SER A 121 18.54 14.75 2.40
CA SER A 121 18.55 15.36 3.74
C SER A 121 18.43 14.22 4.76
N LYS A 122 18.94 14.47 5.99
CA LYS A 122 18.74 13.52 7.09
C LYS A 122 17.24 13.25 7.23
N PRO A 123 16.81 11.96 7.23
CA PRO A 123 15.39 11.64 7.33
C PRO A 123 14.80 12.18 8.63
N GLU A 124 13.65 12.85 8.55
CA GLU A 124 12.89 13.29 9.70
C GLU A 124 12.06 12.12 10.24
N ILE A 125 12.36 11.67 11.45
CA ILE A 125 11.67 10.56 12.11
C ILE A 125 10.27 11.00 12.51
N MET A 126 9.30 10.12 12.29
CA MET A 126 7.89 10.26 12.67
C MET A 126 7.57 9.19 13.71
N GLU A 127 7.13 9.60 14.90
CA GLU A 127 6.69 8.67 15.92
C GLU A 127 5.29 8.14 15.57
N THR A 128 5.15 6.83 15.58
CA THR A 128 3.86 6.15 15.34
C THR A 128 3.06 5.91 16.63
N GLY A 129 3.72 6.01 17.78
CA GLY A 129 3.15 5.71 19.10
C GLY A 129 2.99 4.22 19.36
N ILE A 130 3.54 3.38 18.49
CA ILE A 130 3.55 1.91 18.62
C ILE A 130 4.97 1.47 18.95
N LYS A 131 5.20 1.08 20.21
CA LYS A 131 6.52 0.76 20.76
C LYS A 131 7.40 -0.09 19.84
N VAL A 132 6.85 -1.20 19.37
CA VAL A 132 7.59 -2.15 18.53
C VAL A 132 7.98 -1.57 17.17
N ILE A 133 7.15 -0.71 16.60
CA ILE A 133 7.41 -0.06 15.31
C ILE A 133 8.47 1.01 15.49
N ASP A 134 8.26 1.93 16.41
CA ASP A 134 9.17 3.06 16.64
C ASP A 134 10.56 2.59 17.05
N PHE A 135 10.65 1.42 17.69
CA PHE A 135 11.92 0.83 18.12
C PHE A 135 12.66 0.07 17.01
N PHE A 136 11.99 -0.84 16.26
CA PHE A 136 12.65 -1.71 15.27
C PHE A 136 12.59 -1.19 13.85
N THR A 137 11.56 -0.43 13.51
CA THR A 137 11.28 0.05 12.15
C THR A 137 10.88 1.52 12.16
N PRO A 138 11.79 2.41 12.59
CA PRO A 138 11.47 3.84 12.70
C PRO A 138 10.90 4.35 11.38
N PHE A 139 9.78 5.06 11.46
CA PHE A 139 9.20 5.74 10.31
C PHE A 139 9.94 7.03 10.05
N ALA A 140 10.15 7.35 8.79
CA ALA A 140 10.71 8.64 8.39
C ALA A 140 9.94 9.21 7.20
N LYS A 141 9.81 10.53 7.17
CA LYS A 141 9.15 11.24 6.07
C LYS A 141 9.75 10.87 4.73
N GLY A 142 8.89 10.60 3.77
CA GLY A 142 9.28 10.27 2.40
C GLY A 142 9.86 8.87 2.21
N ARG A 143 9.74 8.00 3.21
CA ARG A 143 10.22 6.62 3.16
C ARG A 143 9.08 5.63 2.98
N LYS A 144 9.43 4.40 2.59
CA LYS A 144 8.49 3.33 2.27
C LYS A 144 8.56 2.24 3.31
N VAL A 145 7.41 1.87 3.88
CA VAL A 145 7.30 0.84 4.90
C VAL A 145 6.39 -0.27 4.40
N GLY A 146 6.90 -1.50 4.38
CA GLY A 146 6.13 -2.70 4.04
C GLY A 146 5.59 -3.38 5.29
N ILE A 147 4.30 -3.71 5.32
CA ILE A 147 3.67 -4.55 6.34
C ILE A 147 3.34 -5.90 5.71
N ILE A 148 4.10 -6.92 6.07
CA ILE A 148 4.05 -8.25 5.47
C ILE A 148 3.32 -9.21 6.40
N GLY A 149 2.50 -10.09 5.87
CA GLY A 149 1.88 -11.16 6.64
C GLY A 149 0.77 -11.88 5.90
N GLY A 150 0.43 -13.05 6.38
CA GLY A 150 -0.69 -13.86 5.90
C GLY A 150 -2.07 -13.27 6.21
N ALA A 151 -3.12 -14.04 5.95
CA ALA A 151 -4.49 -13.61 6.25
C ALA A 151 -4.76 -13.64 7.77
N GLY A 152 -5.50 -12.65 8.28
CA GLY A 152 -6.00 -12.63 9.67
C GLY A 152 -4.95 -12.34 10.75
N VAL A 153 -3.74 -11.90 10.41
CA VAL A 153 -2.69 -11.57 11.39
C VAL A 153 -2.75 -10.13 11.91
N GLY A 154 -3.69 -9.30 11.40
CA GLY A 154 -3.91 -7.95 11.89
C GLY A 154 -3.34 -6.82 11.02
N LYS A 155 -3.04 -7.06 9.73
CA LYS A 155 -2.52 -6.02 8.82
C LYS A 155 -3.42 -4.78 8.79
N THR A 156 -4.70 -4.96 8.50
CA THR A 156 -5.68 -3.87 8.41
C THR A 156 -5.82 -3.11 9.74
N VAL A 157 -5.81 -3.83 10.86
CA VAL A 157 -5.86 -3.22 12.21
C VAL A 157 -4.64 -2.34 12.44
N LEU A 158 -3.45 -2.83 12.11
CA LEU A 158 -2.21 -2.07 12.26
C LEU A 158 -2.19 -0.84 11.34
N THR A 159 -2.64 -0.99 10.10
CA THR A 159 -2.77 0.12 9.15
C THR A 159 -3.73 1.19 9.67
N MET A 160 -4.90 0.80 10.19
CA MET A 160 -5.86 1.74 10.79
C MET A 160 -5.28 2.47 12.01
N GLU A 161 -4.53 1.77 12.87
CA GLU A 161 -3.86 2.40 14.01
C GLU A 161 -2.81 3.41 13.57
N LEU A 162 -2.02 3.09 12.53
CA LEU A 162 -1.06 4.02 11.94
C LEU A 162 -1.76 5.27 11.39
N ILE A 163 -2.87 5.11 10.65
CA ILE A 163 -3.67 6.25 10.16
C ILE A 163 -4.15 7.09 11.34
N ASN A 164 -4.71 6.45 12.38
CA ASN A 164 -5.23 7.15 13.55
C ASN A 164 -4.14 7.96 14.28
N ASN A 165 -2.97 7.37 14.47
CA ASN A 165 -1.91 7.99 15.27
C ASN A 165 -1.17 9.08 14.48
N THR A 166 -0.84 8.83 13.20
CA THR A 166 -0.11 9.79 12.37
C THR A 166 -0.96 10.99 11.96
N SER A 167 -2.28 10.82 11.73
CA SER A 167 -3.18 11.93 11.39
C SER A 167 -3.35 12.93 12.53
N LYS A 168 -3.17 12.51 13.78
CA LYS A 168 -3.27 13.40 14.95
C LYS A 168 -2.03 14.24 15.18
N SER A 169 -0.89 13.79 14.71
CA SER A 169 0.42 14.42 14.98
C SER A 169 0.87 15.39 13.89
N SER A 170 0.25 15.36 12.70
CA SER A 170 0.70 16.19 11.57
C SER A 170 -0.48 16.81 10.79
N SER A 171 -0.24 17.94 10.12
CA SER A 171 -1.14 18.56 9.15
C SER A 171 -1.13 17.85 7.78
N SER A 172 -0.67 16.60 7.73
CA SER A 172 -0.57 15.80 6.52
C SER A 172 -1.94 15.32 6.04
N ILE A 173 -2.05 15.11 4.73
CA ILE A 173 -3.21 14.45 4.11
C ILE A 173 -2.89 12.96 4.01
N SER A 174 -3.86 12.14 4.43
CA SER A 174 -3.79 10.70 4.25
C SER A 174 -4.51 10.30 2.95
N ILE A 175 -3.89 9.42 2.17
CA ILE A 175 -4.52 8.79 1.00
C ILE A 175 -4.50 7.29 1.25
N PHE A 176 -5.68 6.69 1.26
CA PHE A 176 -5.82 5.24 1.34
C PHE A 176 -6.21 4.68 -0.02
N CYS A 177 -5.47 3.69 -0.48
CA CYS A 177 -5.68 2.98 -1.73
C CYS A 177 -5.95 1.50 -1.48
N GLY A 178 -7.21 1.07 -1.59
CA GLY A 178 -7.63 -0.32 -1.52
C GLY A 178 -7.55 -0.98 -2.89
N MET A 179 -6.57 -1.85 -3.08
CA MET A 179 -6.27 -2.52 -4.35
C MET A 179 -6.81 -3.93 -4.35
N GLY A 180 -7.95 -4.17 -4.97
CA GLY A 180 -8.60 -5.48 -4.98
C GLY A 180 -9.12 -5.90 -3.60
N GLU A 181 -9.54 -4.94 -2.79
CA GLU A 181 -9.99 -5.19 -1.42
C GLU A 181 -11.45 -5.67 -1.40
N ARG A 182 -11.82 -6.39 -0.35
CA ARG A 182 -13.21 -6.85 -0.18
C ARG A 182 -14.09 -5.67 0.23
N ILE A 183 -15.31 -5.62 -0.30
CA ILE A 183 -16.31 -4.59 0.00
C ILE A 183 -16.49 -4.42 1.51
N ARG A 184 -16.58 -5.52 2.25
CA ARG A 184 -16.78 -5.49 3.71
C ARG A 184 -15.60 -4.82 4.43
N GLU A 185 -14.36 -5.14 4.06
CA GLU A 185 -13.16 -4.60 4.70
C GLU A 185 -13.01 -3.10 4.40
N GLY A 186 -13.32 -2.67 3.17
CA GLY A 186 -13.39 -1.26 2.81
C GLY A 186 -14.47 -0.48 3.56
N HIS A 187 -15.64 -1.10 3.75
CA HIS A 187 -16.72 -0.48 4.52
C HIS A 187 -16.38 -0.36 6.03
N GLU A 188 -15.79 -1.40 6.62
CA GLU A 188 -15.33 -1.39 8.02
C GLU A 188 -14.26 -0.31 8.23
N LEU A 189 -13.31 -0.17 7.30
CA LEU A 189 -12.32 0.90 7.32
C LEU A 189 -12.98 2.28 7.27
N TRP A 190 -13.89 2.50 6.31
CA TRP A 190 -14.60 3.77 6.17
C TRP A 190 -15.38 4.14 7.44
N LEU A 191 -16.11 3.19 8.05
CA LEU A 191 -16.79 3.41 9.32
C LEU A 191 -15.80 3.77 10.45
N THR A 192 -14.69 3.05 10.54
CA THR A 192 -13.66 3.31 11.56
C THR A 192 -13.07 4.72 11.41
N LEU A 193 -12.75 5.15 10.18
CA LEU A 193 -12.25 6.50 9.91
C LEU A 193 -13.30 7.56 10.23
N LYS A 194 -14.56 7.31 9.88
CA LYS A 194 -15.68 8.20 10.20
C LYS A 194 -15.88 8.37 11.70
N ASP A 195 -15.88 7.28 12.42
CA ASP A 195 -16.12 7.23 13.87
C ASP A 195 -14.99 7.86 14.69
N ASN A 196 -13.77 7.89 14.15
CA ASN A 196 -12.61 8.53 14.75
C ASN A 196 -12.36 9.95 14.20
N ASP A 197 -13.26 10.51 13.40
CA ASP A 197 -13.18 11.86 12.81
C ASP A 197 -12.00 12.06 11.84
N LEU A 198 -11.47 10.96 11.29
CA LEU A 198 -10.28 10.94 10.42
C LEU A 198 -10.60 11.16 8.94
N LEU A 199 -11.87 11.03 8.53
CA LEU A 199 -12.28 11.30 7.14
C LEU A 199 -11.97 12.73 6.70
N LYS A 200 -11.93 13.70 7.62
CA LYS A 200 -11.63 15.10 7.35
C LYS A 200 -10.22 15.34 6.78
N SER A 201 -9.33 14.38 6.97
CA SER A 201 -7.93 14.43 6.49
C SER A 201 -7.56 13.27 5.57
N THR A 202 -8.53 12.42 5.19
CA THR A 202 -8.27 11.20 4.42
C THR A 202 -9.08 11.16 3.13
N ALA A 203 -8.45 10.91 2.00
CA ALA A 203 -9.11 10.57 0.74
C ALA A 203 -8.97 9.05 0.50
N LEU A 204 -10.05 8.40 0.07
CA LEU A 204 -10.08 6.95 -0.13
C LEU A 204 -10.32 6.61 -1.59
N PHE A 205 -9.52 5.68 -2.10
CA PHE A 205 -9.63 5.12 -3.44
C PHE A 205 -9.78 3.62 -3.34
N PHE A 206 -10.80 3.04 -3.97
CA PHE A 206 -11.04 1.60 -3.93
C PHE A 206 -11.28 1.02 -5.31
N ALA A 207 -10.59 -0.09 -5.58
CA ALA A 207 -10.97 -1.06 -6.58
C ALA A 207 -11.28 -2.37 -5.87
N GLN A 208 -12.52 -2.85 -6.01
CA GLN A 208 -13.00 -4.04 -5.28
C GLN A 208 -12.49 -5.33 -5.93
N THR A 209 -12.45 -6.42 -5.16
CA THR A 209 -11.99 -7.73 -5.65
C THR A 209 -12.79 -8.26 -6.84
N ASN A 210 -14.09 -7.91 -6.94
CA ASN A 210 -14.99 -8.33 -8.03
C ASN A 210 -14.92 -7.41 -9.26
N GLU A 211 -14.20 -6.32 -9.21
CA GLU A 211 -13.97 -5.46 -10.36
C GLU A 211 -12.99 -6.10 -11.35
N ASN A 212 -13.03 -5.62 -12.58
CA ASN A 212 -12.17 -6.15 -13.62
C ASN A 212 -10.67 -5.87 -13.35
N PRO A 213 -9.75 -6.67 -13.90
CA PRO A 213 -8.31 -6.50 -13.67
C PRO A 213 -7.77 -5.15 -14.14
N ILE A 214 -8.41 -4.50 -15.13
CA ILE A 214 -8.00 -3.19 -15.63
C ILE A 214 -8.20 -2.14 -14.52
N GLN A 215 -9.38 -2.08 -13.92
CA GLN A 215 -9.66 -1.13 -12.82
C GLN A 215 -8.79 -1.41 -11.61
N ARG A 216 -8.63 -2.69 -11.22
CA ARG A 216 -7.76 -3.08 -10.09
C ARG A 216 -6.28 -2.77 -10.35
N SER A 217 -5.84 -2.77 -11.60
CA SER A 217 -4.46 -2.42 -11.99
C SER A 217 -4.21 -0.90 -12.05
N LEU A 218 -5.25 -0.10 -12.29
CA LEU A 218 -5.11 1.35 -12.43
C LEU A 218 -5.33 2.12 -11.11
N ILE A 219 -6.03 1.54 -10.12
CA ILE A 219 -6.40 2.24 -8.89
C ILE A 219 -5.19 2.81 -8.13
N GLY A 220 -4.06 2.09 -8.12
CA GLY A 220 -2.81 2.55 -7.52
C GLY A 220 -2.28 3.81 -8.17
N LEU A 221 -2.37 3.90 -9.50
CA LEU A 221 -1.97 5.07 -10.26
C LEU A 221 -2.93 6.24 -10.05
N THR A 222 -4.23 5.97 -9.93
CA THR A 222 -5.26 6.97 -9.58
C THR A 222 -4.96 7.62 -8.23
N ALA A 223 -4.74 6.80 -7.20
CA ALA A 223 -4.42 7.29 -5.87
C ALA A 223 -3.05 8.02 -5.82
N ALA A 224 -2.04 7.51 -6.56
CA ALA A 224 -0.75 8.16 -6.68
C ALA A 224 -0.86 9.53 -7.36
N THR A 225 -1.73 9.69 -8.39
CA THR A 225 -2.00 10.98 -9.04
C THR A 225 -2.53 12.01 -8.05
N ALA A 226 -3.43 11.61 -7.15
CA ALA A 226 -3.94 12.49 -6.10
C ALA A 226 -2.84 12.84 -5.08
N ALA A 227 -1.98 11.88 -4.70
CA ALA A 227 -0.85 12.12 -3.81
C ALA A 227 0.15 13.11 -4.39
N GLU A 228 0.52 12.92 -5.66
CA GLU A 228 1.40 13.83 -6.39
C GLU A 228 0.82 15.24 -6.48
N TYR A 229 -0.49 15.37 -6.69
CA TYR A 229 -1.13 16.68 -6.75
C TYR A 229 -0.98 17.43 -5.42
N PHE A 230 -1.28 16.80 -4.30
CA PHE A 230 -1.13 17.42 -2.97
C PHE A 230 0.32 17.73 -2.64
N ARG A 231 1.25 16.84 -3.00
CA ARG A 231 2.69 17.07 -2.83
C ARG A 231 3.17 18.28 -3.65
N ASP A 232 2.84 18.32 -4.94
CA ASP A 232 3.44 19.25 -5.88
C ASP A 232 2.74 20.62 -5.91
N ASN A 233 1.42 20.65 -5.80
CA ASN A 233 0.61 21.86 -5.86
C ASN A 233 0.36 22.48 -4.47
N ASP A 234 -0.01 21.66 -3.50
CA ASP A 234 -0.35 22.13 -2.16
C ASP A 234 0.85 22.10 -1.21
N LYS A 235 1.98 21.56 -1.65
CA LYS A 235 3.26 21.44 -0.90
C LYS A 235 3.07 20.78 0.46
N LYS A 236 2.29 19.70 0.48
CA LYS A 236 1.96 18.97 1.70
C LYS A 236 2.76 17.67 1.82
N ASP A 237 2.97 17.26 3.05
CA ASP A 237 3.42 15.91 3.36
C ASP A 237 2.23 14.96 3.28
N ILE A 238 2.41 13.86 2.56
CA ILE A 238 1.37 12.87 2.29
C ILE A 238 1.70 11.56 2.98
N LEU A 239 0.68 10.99 3.63
CA LEU A 239 0.71 9.62 4.12
C LEU A 239 -0.09 8.75 3.16
N PHE A 240 0.60 7.88 2.44
CA PHE A 240 0.00 7.02 1.42
C PHE A 240 -0.10 5.59 1.96
N PHE A 241 -1.31 5.07 2.08
CA PHE A 241 -1.57 3.70 2.52
C PHE A 241 -2.05 2.86 1.33
N ALA A 242 -1.33 1.79 1.01
CA ALA A 242 -1.69 0.85 -0.05
C ALA A 242 -2.08 -0.51 0.56
N ASP A 243 -3.32 -0.92 0.37
CA ASP A 243 -3.81 -2.22 0.78
C ASP A 243 -4.54 -2.90 -0.39
N ASN A 244 -3.96 -3.85 -1.14
CA ASN A 244 -2.72 -4.56 -0.82
C ASN A 244 -1.89 -4.69 -2.11
N MET A 245 -0.59 -4.47 -2.01
CA MET A 245 0.33 -4.45 -3.16
C MET A 245 0.40 -5.78 -3.90
N TYR A 246 0.27 -6.91 -3.23
CA TYR A 246 0.26 -8.22 -3.90
C TYR A 246 -0.95 -8.35 -4.85
N ARG A 247 -2.12 -7.82 -4.47
CA ARG A 247 -3.32 -7.84 -5.33
C ARG A 247 -3.20 -6.91 -6.53
N TYR A 248 -2.46 -5.81 -6.39
CA TYR A 248 -2.09 -4.99 -7.54
C TYR A 248 -1.29 -5.80 -8.56
N VAL A 249 -0.30 -6.56 -8.11
CA VAL A 249 0.49 -7.45 -8.98
C VAL A 249 -0.40 -8.53 -9.62
N GLN A 250 -1.31 -9.14 -8.85
CA GLN A 250 -2.25 -10.12 -9.40
C GLN A 250 -3.10 -9.51 -10.51
N ALA A 251 -3.64 -8.29 -10.32
CA ALA A 251 -4.44 -7.61 -11.33
C ALA A 251 -3.63 -7.33 -12.63
N ARG A 252 -2.37 -6.94 -12.48
CA ARG A 252 -1.45 -6.76 -13.64
C ARG A 252 -1.18 -8.08 -14.34
N ASN A 253 -1.00 -9.17 -13.59
CA ASN A 253 -0.78 -10.49 -14.15
C ASN A 253 -2.03 -11.04 -14.89
N GLU A 254 -3.21 -10.83 -14.32
CA GLU A 254 -4.48 -11.17 -14.98
C GLU A 254 -4.64 -10.38 -16.28
N LEU A 255 -4.31 -9.07 -16.27
CA LEU A 255 -4.35 -8.24 -17.47
C LEU A 255 -3.36 -8.73 -18.55
N SER A 256 -2.12 -9.08 -18.17
CA SER A 256 -1.14 -9.67 -19.07
C SER A 256 -1.64 -10.96 -19.73
N THR A 257 -2.38 -11.78 -18.98
CA THR A 257 -2.99 -13.02 -19.48
C THR A 257 -4.09 -12.71 -20.51
N VAL A 258 -4.95 -11.71 -20.22
CA VAL A 258 -6.01 -11.27 -21.15
C VAL A 258 -5.41 -10.68 -22.44
N LEU A 259 -4.25 -10.02 -22.33
CA LEU A 259 -3.48 -9.51 -23.47
C LEU A 259 -2.62 -10.57 -24.18
N GLU A 260 -2.72 -11.85 -23.78
CA GLU A 260 -1.95 -12.97 -24.34
C GLU A 260 -0.43 -12.79 -24.30
N GLN A 261 0.06 -12.03 -23.33
CA GLN A 261 1.50 -11.85 -23.15
C GLN A 261 2.13 -13.12 -22.56
N VAL A 262 3.30 -13.49 -23.07
CA VAL A 262 4.03 -14.67 -22.58
C VAL A 262 4.53 -14.40 -21.15
N PRO A 263 4.16 -15.25 -20.16
CA PRO A 263 4.66 -15.08 -18.81
C PRO A 263 6.16 -15.38 -18.71
N ASN A 264 6.81 -14.79 -17.70
CA ASN A 264 8.19 -15.11 -17.34
C ASN A 264 8.30 -16.48 -16.64
N GLU A 265 9.52 -16.93 -16.31
CA GLU A 265 9.77 -18.21 -15.64
C GLU A 265 9.06 -18.33 -14.26
N GLY A 266 8.77 -17.22 -13.60
CA GLY A 266 8.02 -17.17 -12.33
C GLY A 266 6.50 -17.21 -12.48
N GLY A 267 5.97 -17.28 -13.72
CA GLY A 267 4.53 -17.26 -14.00
C GLY A 267 3.88 -15.87 -13.96
N TYR A 268 4.67 -14.81 -13.86
CA TYR A 268 4.21 -13.42 -13.90
C TYR A 268 4.37 -12.84 -15.31
N GLY A 269 3.55 -11.83 -15.64
CA GLY A 269 3.64 -11.11 -16.91
C GLY A 269 5.03 -10.50 -17.15
N ALA A 270 5.44 -10.34 -18.41
CA ALA A 270 6.77 -9.83 -18.77
C ALA A 270 7.05 -8.43 -18.20
N THR A 271 6.02 -7.59 -18.03
CA THR A 271 6.13 -6.20 -17.55
C THR A 271 6.03 -6.07 -16.04
N PHE A 272 5.85 -7.16 -15.31
CA PHE A 272 5.61 -7.18 -13.88
C PHE A 272 6.54 -6.27 -13.06
N PHE A 273 7.87 -6.40 -13.29
CA PHE A 273 8.86 -5.59 -12.56
C PHE A 273 8.70 -4.09 -12.86
N SER A 274 8.53 -3.74 -14.13
CA SER A 274 8.35 -2.34 -14.54
C SER A 274 7.04 -1.73 -14.03
N ASP A 275 5.97 -2.53 -13.93
CA ASP A 275 4.68 -2.09 -13.42
C ASP A 275 4.75 -1.73 -11.93
N VAL A 276 5.37 -2.61 -11.12
CA VAL A 276 5.59 -2.33 -9.69
C VAL A 276 6.49 -1.11 -9.54
N LYS A 277 7.60 -1.06 -10.29
CA LYS A 277 8.55 0.06 -10.24
C LYS A 277 7.88 1.39 -10.60
N THR A 278 7.06 1.42 -11.64
CA THR A 278 6.32 2.62 -12.07
C THR A 278 5.46 3.19 -10.94
N LEU A 279 4.70 2.34 -10.23
CA LEU A 279 3.92 2.79 -9.09
C LEU A 279 4.82 3.27 -7.94
N GLN A 280 5.89 2.52 -7.65
CA GLN A 280 6.82 2.87 -6.57
C GLN A 280 7.54 4.19 -6.81
N ASP A 281 7.93 4.50 -8.04
CA ASP A 281 8.60 5.75 -8.40
C ASP A 281 7.67 6.96 -8.26
N ARG A 282 6.37 6.79 -8.52
CA ARG A 282 5.37 7.84 -8.30
C ARG A 282 5.14 8.16 -6.81
N LEU A 283 5.37 7.20 -5.93
CA LEU A 283 5.31 7.37 -4.48
C LEU A 283 6.62 7.93 -3.90
N SER A 284 7.37 8.68 -4.68
CA SER A 284 8.61 9.34 -4.26
C SER A 284 8.36 10.76 -3.75
N SER A 285 9.25 11.23 -2.89
CA SER A 285 9.28 12.62 -2.41
C SER A 285 10.08 13.52 -3.35
N ASN A 286 9.85 14.82 -3.29
CA ASN A 286 10.61 15.82 -4.03
C ASN A 286 10.77 17.12 -3.19
N ASP A 287 11.31 18.17 -3.78
CA ASP A 287 11.56 19.46 -3.08
C ASP A 287 10.26 20.17 -2.64
N ASN A 288 9.09 19.81 -3.17
CA ASN A 288 7.81 20.41 -2.83
C ASN A 288 7.15 19.76 -1.61
N GLY A 289 7.40 18.47 -1.36
CA GLY A 289 6.80 17.74 -0.26
C GLY A 289 7.19 16.26 -0.23
N SER A 290 6.78 15.56 0.81
CA SER A 290 7.08 14.15 0.98
C SER A 290 5.85 13.25 0.75
N ILE A 291 6.10 12.03 0.24
CA ILE A 291 5.14 10.95 0.24
C ILE A 291 5.72 9.81 1.07
N THR A 292 5.21 9.65 2.29
CA THR A 292 5.55 8.52 3.15
C THR A 292 4.55 7.41 2.87
N SER A 293 4.99 6.25 2.42
CA SER A 293 4.09 5.17 2.05
C SER A 293 4.15 3.99 3.01
N VAL A 294 2.98 3.50 3.41
CA VAL A 294 2.78 2.26 4.17
C VAL A 294 2.05 1.29 3.27
N GLN A 295 2.69 0.19 2.94
CA GLN A 295 2.21 -0.75 1.93
C GLN A 295 2.00 -2.12 2.55
N THR A 296 0.77 -2.61 2.55
CA THR A 296 0.53 -3.99 3.00
C THR A 296 0.86 -4.97 1.88
N ILE A 297 1.48 -6.07 2.26
CA ILE A 297 1.89 -7.13 1.34
C ILE A 297 1.29 -8.44 1.86
N TYR A 298 0.36 -8.99 1.10
CA TYR A 298 -0.16 -10.33 1.37
C TYR A 298 0.86 -11.37 0.93
N VAL A 299 1.09 -12.35 1.78
CA VAL A 299 1.99 -13.47 1.49
C VAL A 299 1.14 -14.73 1.24
N PRO A 300 1.05 -15.20 -0.01
CA PRO A 300 0.29 -16.40 -0.30
C PRO A 300 0.94 -17.63 0.36
N ALA A 301 0.11 -18.45 0.99
CA ALA A 301 0.54 -19.66 1.71
C ALA A 301 1.65 -19.43 2.76
N ASP A 302 1.78 -18.20 3.27
CA ASP A 302 2.86 -17.76 4.16
C ASP A 302 4.28 -17.95 3.56
N ASP A 303 4.39 -18.03 2.21
CA ASP A 303 5.65 -18.16 1.47
C ASP A 303 6.23 -16.81 1.09
N ILE A 304 7.18 -16.33 1.87
CA ILE A 304 7.88 -15.06 1.64
C ILE A 304 8.87 -15.11 0.45
N THR A 305 9.09 -16.29 -0.15
CA THR A 305 10.02 -16.43 -1.30
C THR A 305 9.33 -16.21 -2.64
N ASP A 306 8.02 -15.96 -2.65
CA ASP A 306 7.28 -15.59 -3.85
C ASP A 306 7.93 -14.39 -4.56
N PRO A 307 8.16 -14.44 -5.90
CA PRO A 307 8.84 -13.39 -6.63
C PRO A 307 8.20 -12.01 -6.52
N ALA A 308 6.86 -11.94 -6.44
CA ALA A 308 6.15 -10.66 -6.29
C ALA A 308 6.35 -10.09 -4.89
N VAL A 309 6.31 -10.94 -3.86
CA VAL A 309 6.57 -10.54 -2.48
C VAL A 309 8.00 -10.00 -2.35
N GLN A 310 8.98 -10.73 -2.89
CA GLN A 310 10.40 -10.32 -2.88
C GLN A 310 10.60 -8.98 -3.61
N MET A 311 10.00 -8.82 -4.81
CA MET A 311 10.13 -7.57 -5.58
C MET A 311 9.58 -6.38 -4.80
N ILE A 312 8.40 -6.52 -4.20
CA ILE A 312 7.80 -5.42 -3.43
C ILE A 312 8.67 -5.11 -2.19
N GLN A 313 9.20 -6.14 -1.52
CA GLN A 313 10.08 -5.96 -0.36
C GLN A 313 11.35 -5.15 -0.70
N HIS A 314 11.95 -5.41 -1.86
CA HIS A 314 13.16 -4.69 -2.30
C HIS A 314 12.96 -3.19 -2.49
N GLU A 315 11.73 -2.74 -2.68
CA GLU A 315 11.39 -1.32 -2.79
C GLU A 315 11.14 -0.64 -1.43
N MET A 316 11.18 -1.40 -0.32
CA MET A 316 10.87 -0.88 1.03
C MET A 316 12.13 -0.51 1.81
N ASP A 317 12.08 0.64 2.50
CA ASP A 317 13.12 1.06 3.45
C ASP A 317 13.00 0.30 4.78
N SER A 318 11.78 -0.05 5.18
CA SER A 318 11.49 -0.78 6.42
C SER A 318 10.47 -1.87 6.16
N ILE A 319 10.61 -3.00 6.84
CA ILE A 319 9.73 -4.17 6.72
C ILE A 319 9.26 -4.59 8.10
N ILE A 320 7.94 -4.59 8.29
CA ILE A 320 7.25 -5.09 9.48
C ILE A 320 6.63 -6.43 9.13
N VAL A 321 7.06 -7.50 9.78
CA VAL A 321 6.54 -8.85 9.54
C VAL A 321 5.55 -9.23 10.62
N LEU A 322 4.29 -9.47 10.22
CA LEU A 322 3.25 -10.00 11.08
C LEU A 322 3.22 -11.53 11.03
N SER A 323 3.25 -12.16 12.18
CA SER A 323 3.36 -13.61 12.32
C SER A 323 2.12 -14.22 12.97
N ARG A 324 1.57 -15.26 12.34
CA ARG A 324 0.49 -16.06 12.90
C ARG A 324 0.93 -16.72 14.23
N LYS A 325 2.16 -17.21 14.30
CA LYS A 325 2.75 -17.82 15.50
C LYS A 325 2.76 -16.86 16.69
N VAL A 326 3.06 -15.58 16.46
CA VAL A 326 3.02 -14.53 17.49
C VAL A 326 1.57 -14.21 17.87
N ALA A 327 0.68 -14.14 16.87
CA ALA A 327 -0.75 -13.92 17.08
C ALA A 327 -1.39 -14.99 17.97
N GLU A 328 -1.05 -16.26 17.78
CA GLU A 328 -1.53 -17.41 18.56
C GLU A 328 -1.05 -17.37 20.03
N GLN A 329 0.07 -16.70 20.30
CA GLN A 329 0.56 -16.46 21.67
C GLN A 329 -0.19 -15.34 22.40
N GLY A 330 -1.17 -14.70 21.74
CA GLY A 330 -1.94 -13.60 22.32
C GLY A 330 -1.22 -12.25 22.33
N ILE A 331 -0.02 -12.15 21.70
CA ILE A 331 0.76 -10.91 21.64
C ILE A 331 0.21 -10.01 20.54
N ARG A 332 -0.01 -8.74 20.87
CA ARG A 332 -0.52 -7.73 19.94
C ARG A 332 0.27 -6.42 20.06
N PRO A 333 0.61 -5.74 18.94
CA PRO A 333 0.50 -6.24 17.57
C PRO A 333 1.35 -7.51 17.34
N ALA A 334 0.91 -8.38 16.43
CA ALA A 334 1.52 -9.71 16.24
C ALA A 334 2.79 -9.66 15.36
N ILE A 335 3.73 -8.79 15.71
CA ILE A 335 4.95 -8.51 14.95
C ILE A 335 6.03 -9.53 15.32
N ASP A 336 6.64 -10.14 14.30
CA ASP A 336 7.83 -10.99 14.46
C ASP A 336 9.06 -10.11 14.58
N LEU A 337 9.60 -10.02 15.81
CA LEU A 337 10.73 -9.14 16.12
C LEU A 337 12.04 -9.57 15.46
N ASN A 338 12.17 -10.83 15.06
CA ASN A 338 13.38 -11.35 14.40
C ASN A 338 13.37 -11.16 12.88
N MET A 339 12.17 -11.12 12.27
CA MET A 339 11.99 -10.99 10.83
C MET A 339 11.79 -9.52 10.41
N THR A 340 11.46 -8.64 11.34
CA THR A 340 11.24 -7.22 11.13
C THR A 340 12.58 -6.49 11.04
N SER A 341 12.73 -5.60 10.03
CA SER A 341 13.99 -4.91 9.75
C SER A 341 13.79 -3.53 9.16
N SER A 342 14.78 -2.66 9.30
CA SER A 342 14.79 -1.32 8.72
C SER A 342 16.20 -0.90 8.32
N SER A 343 16.33 -0.32 7.12
CA SER A 343 17.56 0.34 6.67
C SER A 343 17.78 1.69 7.39
N LEU A 344 16.76 2.21 8.07
CA LEU A 344 16.81 3.48 8.80
C LEU A 344 17.35 3.31 10.22
N LEU A 345 17.50 2.09 10.72
CA LEU A 345 17.99 1.81 12.08
C LEU A 345 19.52 1.89 12.11
N THR A 346 20.06 3.09 11.94
CA THR A 346 21.49 3.41 11.96
C THR A 346 21.78 4.53 12.96
N PRO A 347 23.02 4.62 13.53
CA PRO A 347 23.35 5.66 14.50
C PRO A 347 23.13 7.09 13.98
N GLU A 348 23.35 7.30 12.67
CA GLU A 348 23.20 8.60 12.01
C GLU A 348 21.75 9.09 11.97
N ILE A 349 20.79 8.15 11.89
CA ILE A 349 19.36 8.44 11.75
C ILE A 349 18.68 8.46 13.12
N VAL A 350 18.77 7.35 13.86
CA VAL A 350 18.04 7.17 15.13
C VAL A 350 18.81 7.65 16.37
N GLY A 351 20.11 7.92 16.23
CA GLY A 351 21.01 8.25 17.33
C GLY A 351 21.65 7.03 17.97
N GLU A 352 22.82 7.24 18.58
CA GLU A 352 23.67 6.16 19.10
C GLU A 352 22.98 5.35 20.22
N ARG A 353 22.26 6.02 21.12
CA ARG A 353 21.53 5.38 22.24
C ARG A 353 20.50 4.35 21.72
N HIS A 354 19.64 4.75 20.83
CA HIS A 354 18.62 3.88 20.28
C HIS A 354 19.25 2.72 19.49
N TYR A 355 20.24 3.01 18.66
CA TYR A 355 20.93 1.99 17.87
C TYR A 355 21.60 0.92 18.77
N LEU A 356 22.36 1.31 19.78
CA LEU A 356 23.02 0.38 20.70
C LEU A 356 22.01 -0.49 21.46
N LEU A 357 20.91 0.10 21.93
CA LEU A 357 19.83 -0.66 22.57
C LEU A 357 19.22 -1.67 21.60
N SER A 358 18.99 -1.29 20.33
CA SER A 358 18.44 -2.19 19.34
C SER A 358 19.34 -3.39 19.07
N VAL A 359 20.64 -3.21 19.00
CA VAL A 359 21.63 -4.28 18.86
C VAL A 359 21.59 -5.25 20.06
N GLN A 360 21.53 -4.71 21.28
CA GLN A 360 21.43 -5.53 22.49
C GLN A 360 20.13 -6.33 22.55
N VAL A 361 18.99 -5.69 22.25
CA VAL A 361 17.67 -6.35 22.22
C VAL A 361 17.66 -7.46 21.18
N GLN A 362 18.15 -7.19 19.96
CA GLN A 362 18.21 -8.21 18.90
C GLN A 362 19.08 -9.42 19.30
N ALA A 363 20.21 -9.18 19.97
CA ALA A 363 21.06 -10.27 20.48
C ALA A 363 20.32 -11.13 21.52
N LEU A 364 19.60 -10.49 22.46
CA LEU A 364 18.78 -11.20 23.45
C LEU A 364 17.64 -12.00 22.82
N LEU A 365 16.94 -11.43 21.82
CA LEU A 365 15.85 -12.12 21.11
C LEU A 365 16.35 -13.33 20.32
N LYS A 366 17.49 -13.23 19.63
CA LYS A 366 18.13 -14.37 18.96
C LYS A 366 18.52 -15.47 19.95
N LYS A 367 19.09 -15.08 21.10
CA LYS A 367 19.43 -16.02 22.17
C LYS A 367 18.17 -16.69 22.74
N TYR A 368 17.09 -15.95 22.94
CA TYR A 368 15.79 -16.45 23.39
C TYR A 368 15.25 -17.57 22.48
N GLU A 369 15.27 -17.40 21.15
CA GLU A 369 14.81 -18.43 20.21
C GLU A 369 15.69 -19.70 20.30
N SER A 370 17.00 -19.55 20.43
CA SER A 370 17.90 -20.67 20.61
C SER A 370 17.64 -21.42 21.93
N LEU A 371 17.48 -20.69 23.04
CA LEU A 371 17.20 -21.27 24.35
C LEU A 371 15.81 -21.92 24.39
N ARG A 372 14.81 -21.34 23.71
CA ARG A 372 13.46 -21.91 23.60
C ARG A 372 13.49 -23.32 22.99
N SER A 373 14.31 -23.54 21.96
CA SER A 373 14.48 -24.84 21.33
C SER A 373 15.14 -25.85 22.31
N ILE A 374 16.11 -25.41 23.09
CA ILE A 374 16.76 -26.22 24.11
C ILE A 374 15.77 -26.55 25.24
N ILE A 375 15.03 -25.56 25.75
CA ILE A 375 14.03 -25.76 26.82
C ILE A 375 12.96 -26.76 26.41
N ALA A 376 12.55 -26.79 25.17
CA ALA A 376 11.56 -27.75 24.66
C ALA A 376 12.05 -29.22 24.76
N ILE A 377 13.35 -29.44 24.81
CA ILE A 377 13.97 -30.79 24.88
C ILE A 377 14.33 -31.17 26.31
N ILE A 378 15.01 -30.31 27.07
CA ILE A 378 15.60 -30.64 28.36
C ILE A 378 14.89 -29.97 29.56
N GLY A 379 13.99 -29.02 29.33
CA GLY A 379 13.34 -28.27 30.39
C GLY A 379 14.09 -26.99 30.81
N GLU A 380 13.38 -26.04 31.39
CA GLU A 380 13.92 -24.73 31.83
C GLU A 380 14.84 -24.85 33.05
N SER A 381 14.65 -25.90 33.88
CA SER A 381 15.46 -26.16 35.07
C SER A 381 16.94 -26.42 34.77
N GLU A 382 17.22 -26.96 33.58
CA GLU A 382 18.58 -27.36 33.16
C GLU A 382 19.41 -26.21 32.58
N LEU A 383 18.81 -25.00 32.41
CA LEU A 383 19.54 -23.84 31.95
C LEU A 383 20.54 -23.34 33.02
N SER A 384 21.69 -22.85 32.55
CA SER A 384 22.61 -22.10 33.41
C SER A 384 21.91 -20.87 34.02
N SER A 385 22.36 -20.40 35.16
CA SER A 385 21.80 -19.20 35.82
C SER A 385 21.84 -17.97 34.89
N LYS A 386 22.90 -17.84 34.09
CA LYS A 386 23.05 -16.74 33.08
C LYS A 386 22.04 -16.91 31.95
N ASP A 387 21.90 -18.11 31.39
CA ASP A 387 20.97 -18.33 30.27
C ASP A 387 19.51 -18.16 30.71
N ARG A 388 19.19 -18.56 31.94
CA ARG A 388 17.86 -18.33 32.53
C ARG A 388 17.58 -16.84 32.74
N ALA A 389 18.59 -16.08 33.18
CA ALA A 389 18.44 -14.60 33.31
C ALA A 389 18.19 -13.94 31.94
N ASP A 390 19.00 -14.30 30.92
CA ASP A 390 18.85 -13.76 29.56
C ASP A 390 17.50 -14.16 28.93
N TYR A 391 17.05 -15.41 29.16
CA TYR A 391 15.74 -15.88 28.71
C TYR A 391 14.59 -15.09 29.34
N ASN A 392 14.66 -14.81 30.64
CA ASN A 392 13.64 -14.03 31.35
C ASN A 392 13.64 -12.57 30.91
N LYS A 393 14.80 -11.94 30.72
CA LYS A 393 14.91 -10.58 30.17
C LYS A 393 14.28 -10.50 28.77
N ALA A 394 14.59 -11.44 27.88
CA ALA A 394 14.00 -11.48 26.55
C ALA A 394 12.46 -11.66 26.58
N LYS A 395 11.95 -12.51 27.46
CA LYS A 395 10.52 -12.71 27.67
C LYS A 395 9.84 -11.42 28.16
N GLN A 396 10.47 -10.70 29.09
CA GLN A 396 9.97 -9.39 29.55
C GLN A 396 9.98 -8.35 28.41
N LEU A 397 11.03 -8.31 27.58
CA LEU A 397 11.07 -7.43 26.39
C LEU A 397 9.95 -7.72 25.42
N ILE A 398 9.68 -9.00 25.09
CA ILE A 398 8.59 -9.40 24.20
C ILE A 398 7.23 -8.92 24.76
N LEU A 399 7.00 -9.07 26.05
CA LEU A 399 5.78 -8.58 26.71
C LEU A 399 5.71 -7.06 26.77
N ASN A 400 6.83 -6.38 26.96
CA ASN A 400 6.90 -4.92 26.97
C ASN A 400 6.54 -4.31 25.61
N PHE A 401 6.85 -4.98 24.50
CA PHE A 401 6.45 -4.55 23.15
C PHE A 401 4.97 -4.82 22.84
N ALA A 402 4.28 -5.62 23.63
CA ALA A 402 2.82 -5.76 23.50
C ALA A 402 2.11 -4.47 23.90
N GLN A 403 1.09 -4.09 23.14
CA GLN A 403 0.39 -2.83 23.30
C GLN A 403 -1.05 -2.93 22.83
N ASN A 404 -1.98 -2.31 23.55
CA ASN A 404 -3.37 -2.19 23.13
C ASN A 404 -3.51 -1.06 22.08
N LEU A 405 -4.12 -1.37 20.95
CA LEU A 405 -4.31 -0.42 19.87
C LEU A 405 -5.63 0.35 20.03
N ASN A 406 -5.63 1.65 19.73
CA ASN A 406 -6.80 2.52 19.89
C ASN A 406 -7.99 2.08 19.05
N VAL A 407 -7.74 1.66 17.80
CA VAL A 407 -8.79 1.19 16.88
C VAL A 407 -9.50 -0.07 17.36
N MET A 408 -8.88 -0.84 18.28
CA MET A 408 -9.46 -2.05 18.85
C MET A 408 -10.28 -1.79 20.14
N THR A 409 -10.27 -0.57 20.67
CA THR A 409 -10.95 -0.24 21.94
C THR A 409 -12.42 -0.64 21.95
N ARG A 410 -13.14 -0.45 20.83
CA ARG A 410 -14.58 -0.83 20.74
C ARG A 410 -14.81 -2.34 20.77
N LEU A 411 -13.87 -3.12 20.23
CA LEU A 411 -13.99 -4.58 20.17
C LEU A 411 -13.54 -5.25 21.46
N THR A 412 -12.48 -4.74 22.08
CA THR A 412 -11.85 -5.34 23.25
C THR A 412 -12.39 -4.77 24.58
N GLY A 413 -12.99 -3.59 24.55
CA GLY A 413 -13.36 -2.82 25.76
C GLY A 413 -12.15 -2.25 26.51
N VAL A 414 -10.93 -2.48 26.03
CA VAL A 414 -9.69 -1.98 26.63
C VAL A 414 -9.23 -0.73 25.89
N LYS A 415 -8.95 0.34 26.64
CA LYS A 415 -8.45 1.59 26.06
C LYS A 415 -7.10 1.35 25.40
N GLY A 416 -6.94 1.90 24.18
CA GLY A 416 -5.66 1.90 23.49
C GLY A 416 -4.64 2.83 24.14
N GLU A 417 -3.38 2.58 23.85
CA GLU A 417 -2.24 3.28 24.43
C GLU A 417 -1.41 3.92 23.30
N TYR A 418 -0.74 5.00 23.62
CA TYR A 418 0.24 5.68 22.77
C TYR A 418 1.50 5.90 23.59
N PHE A 419 2.64 5.47 23.07
CA PHE A 419 3.93 5.65 23.73
C PHE A 419 4.87 6.47 22.83
N THR A 420 5.57 7.42 23.44
CA THR A 420 6.64 8.12 22.75
C THR A 420 7.88 7.21 22.63
N LEU A 421 8.76 7.54 21.68
CA LEU A 421 10.03 6.82 21.54
C LEU A 421 10.85 6.85 22.83
N GLU A 422 10.89 8.00 23.49
CA GLU A 422 11.66 8.17 24.75
C GLU A 422 11.13 7.28 25.88
N GLU A 423 9.81 7.17 26.04
CA GLU A 423 9.19 6.26 27.02
C GLU A 423 9.50 4.80 26.67
N THR A 424 9.50 4.47 25.39
CA THR A 424 9.85 3.13 24.90
C THR A 424 11.30 2.78 25.20
N LEU A 425 12.24 3.68 24.91
CA LEU A 425 13.67 3.47 25.18
C LEU A 425 13.93 3.29 26.67
N LYS A 426 13.34 4.12 27.54
CA LYS A 426 13.47 3.99 28.99
C LYS A 426 12.97 2.67 29.51
N SER A 427 11.78 2.21 29.06
CA SER A 427 11.22 0.93 29.50
C SER A 427 12.09 -0.26 29.10
N ILE A 428 12.79 -0.18 27.96
CA ILE A 428 13.71 -1.20 27.49
C ILE A 428 15.00 -1.18 28.30
N GLU A 429 15.57 -0.01 28.59
CA GLU A 429 16.75 0.15 29.45
C GLU A 429 16.54 -0.48 30.83
N GLU A 430 15.39 -0.24 31.46
CA GLU A 430 15.03 -0.82 32.77
C GLU A 430 14.99 -2.36 32.76
N ILE A 431 14.66 -2.97 31.62
CA ILE A 431 14.64 -4.43 31.51
C ILE A 431 16.05 -5.00 31.25
N ILE A 432 16.87 -4.26 30.48
CA ILE A 432 18.22 -4.74 30.08
C ILE A 432 19.21 -4.63 31.23
N VAL A 433 19.09 -3.62 32.08
CA VAL A 433 19.92 -3.46 33.29
C VAL A 433 19.62 -4.58 34.30
#